data_3d7922c4ab50ae069fd03957a19fab15
#
_entry.id   3d7922c4ab50ae069fd03957a19fab15
#
_cell.length_a   1.000
_cell.length_b   1.000
_cell.length_c   1.000
_cell.angle_alpha   90.00
_cell.angle_beta   90.00
_cell.angle_gamma   90.00
#
_symmetry.space_group_name_H-M   'P 1'
#
loop_
_entity.id
_entity.type
_entity.pdbx_description
1 polymer ?
#
loop_
_entity_poly.entity_id
_entity_poly.type
_entity_poly.pdbx_seq_one_letter_code
_entity_poly.pdbx_strand_id
1 'polypeptide(L)'
;MGMGVEVRDKIARRAAKEIQNGMIVNLGIGIPSLVPNHLPDDINVMFHAENGIVGMGPTPSKGNEDENLCNAAGLPTSLIKGASYFDSCTAFGMIRKGLLDITILGSLQVSENGDLANWIVPGKRVPGIGGAMDLAQKAKRVVVVMNHVDKYGNAKIVSECTLPLTSKKCVDLIITDMAVMEVTPSGLILQELMSPYTVEDIKRHTEADFQISSNLLVIE
;
A
#
# COMPACT_ATOMS: atom_id res chain seq x y z
N MET A 1 -13.97 12.34 -10.82
CA MET A 1 -13.58 12.93 -9.53
C MET A 1 -12.55 12.01 -8.88
N GLY A 2 -11.49 12.56 -8.27
CA GLY A 2 -10.60 11.74 -7.46
C GLY A 2 -11.30 11.29 -6.16
N MET A 3 -10.75 10.27 -5.50
CA MET A 3 -11.19 9.81 -4.18
C MET A 3 -11.20 10.97 -3.18
N GLY A 4 -12.27 11.13 -2.42
CA GLY A 4 -12.36 12.13 -1.35
C GLY A 4 -11.30 11.92 -0.28
N VAL A 5 -10.96 12.96 0.47
CA VAL A 5 -9.95 12.90 1.54
C VAL A 5 -10.37 11.88 2.61
N GLU A 6 -11.65 11.87 3.00
CA GLU A 6 -12.20 10.95 4.00
C GLU A 6 -12.04 9.47 3.61
N VAL A 7 -12.27 9.13 2.33
CA VAL A 7 -12.14 7.76 1.84
C VAL A 7 -10.68 7.29 1.89
N ARG A 8 -9.74 8.16 1.50
CA ARG A 8 -8.30 7.85 1.60
C ARG A 8 -7.87 7.64 3.03
N ASP A 9 -8.37 8.46 3.93
CA ASP A 9 -8.09 8.41 5.36
C ASP A 9 -8.60 7.11 5.98
N LYS A 10 -9.83 6.70 5.62
CA LYS A 10 -10.42 5.42 6.05
C LYS A 10 -9.56 4.21 5.63
N ILE A 11 -9.12 4.16 4.37
CA ILE A 11 -8.24 3.10 3.86
C ILE A 11 -6.91 3.11 4.61
N ALA A 12 -6.29 4.28 4.79
CA ALA A 12 -5.01 4.43 5.48
C ALA A 12 -5.11 3.99 6.96
N ARG A 13 -6.18 4.37 7.65
CA ARG A 13 -6.47 3.94 9.03
C ARG A 13 -6.59 2.43 9.13
N ARG A 14 -7.26 1.78 8.17
CA ARG A 14 -7.34 0.32 8.17
C ARG A 14 -5.96 -0.29 7.91
N ALA A 15 -5.20 0.25 6.96
CA ALA A 15 -3.86 -0.25 6.62
C ALA A 15 -2.87 -0.11 7.79
N ALA A 16 -3.01 0.92 8.62
CA ALA A 16 -2.19 1.12 9.82
C ALA A 16 -2.28 -0.06 10.81
N LYS A 17 -3.39 -0.78 10.85
CA LYS A 17 -3.56 -1.98 11.70
C LYS A 17 -2.66 -3.16 11.30
N GLU A 18 -2.08 -3.14 10.10
CA GLU A 18 -1.13 -4.17 9.65
C GLU A 18 0.30 -3.94 10.18
N ILE A 19 0.57 -2.76 10.74
CA ILE A 19 1.88 -2.38 11.25
C ILE A 19 1.98 -2.72 12.73
N GLN A 20 3.08 -3.40 13.08
CA GLN A 20 3.37 -3.79 14.45
C GLN A 20 4.64 -3.11 14.96
N ASN A 21 4.79 -3.09 16.28
CA ASN A 21 5.95 -2.52 16.94
C ASN A 21 7.26 -3.20 16.48
N GLY A 22 8.27 -2.41 16.17
CA GLY A 22 9.60 -2.88 15.75
C GLY A 22 9.74 -3.19 14.28
N MET A 23 8.69 -3.04 13.46
CA MET A 23 8.74 -3.30 12.01
C MET A 23 9.57 -2.25 11.26
N ILE A 24 10.21 -2.71 10.17
CA ILE A 24 10.75 -1.86 9.11
C ILE A 24 9.72 -1.82 7.97
N VAL A 25 9.18 -0.64 7.71
CA VAL A 25 8.02 -0.41 6.83
C VAL A 25 8.43 0.48 5.66
N ASN A 26 8.05 0.09 4.43
CA ASN A 26 8.11 0.99 3.29
C ASN A 26 6.70 1.41 2.87
N LEU A 27 6.55 2.67 2.51
CA LEU A 27 5.28 3.26 2.10
C LEU A 27 5.39 3.83 0.69
N GLY A 28 4.48 3.41 -0.19
CA GLY A 28 4.27 4.04 -1.49
C GLY A 28 3.71 5.45 -1.40
N ILE A 29 3.57 6.10 -2.54
CA ILE A 29 3.03 7.45 -2.68
C ILE A 29 1.48 7.42 -2.63
N GLY A 30 0.87 8.47 -2.13
CA GLY A 30 -0.60 8.66 -2.11
C GLY A 30 -1.25 8.13 -0.83
N ILE A 31 -2.18 7.17 -0.90
CA ILE A 31 -2.84 6.62 0.29
C ILE A 31 -1.84 6.05 1.30
N PRO A 32 -0.82 5.28 0.87
CA PRO A 32 0.17 4.74 1.81
C PRO A 32 0.86 5.80 2.66
N SER A 33 1.13 6.98 2.12
CA SER A 33 1.79 8.07 2.86
C SER A 33 0.96 8.67 3.99
N LEU A 34 -0.33 8.35 4.08
CA LEU A 34 -1.22 8.77 5.18
C LEU A 34 -1.19 7.79 6.36
N VAL A 35 -0.71 6.57 6.16
CA VAL A 35 -0.71 5.49 7.18
C VAL A 35 -0.03 5.90 8.49
N PRO A 36 1.12 6.61 8.49
CA PRO A 36 1.76 7.03 9.74
C PRO A 36 0.88 7.89 10.66
N ASN A 37 -0.09 8.63 10.10
CA ASN A 37 -0.99 9.49 10.86
C ASN A 37 -1.99 8.70 11.75
N HIS A 38 -2.08 7.40 11.54
CA HIS A 38 -3.02 6.51 12.22
C HIS A 38 -2.35 5.47 13.11
N LEU A 39 -1.03 5.54 13.26
CA LEU A 39 -0.32 4.66 14.17
C LEU A 39 -0.51 5.13 15.62
N PRO A 40 -0.69 4.21 16.58
CA PRO A 40 -0.63 4.52 17.99
C PRO A 40 0.72 5.11 18.40
N ASP A 41 0.73 6.02 19.38
CA ASP A 41 1.94 6.71 19.84
C ASP A 41 2.97 5.79 20.48
N ASP A 42 2.55 4.62 20.97
CA ASP A 42 3.39 3.62 21.64
C ASP A 42 4.05 2.62 20.67
N ILE A 43 3.77 2.72 19.38
CA ILE A 43 4.39 1.87 18.35
C ILE A 43 5.66 2.52 17.81
N ASN A 44 6.78 1.80 17.94
CA ASN A 44 8.06 2.19 17.34
C ASN A 44 8.21 1.50 15.99
N VAL A 45 8.23 2.28 14.90
CA VAL A 45 8.36 1.82 13.53
C VAL A 45 9.48 2.57 12.84
N MET A 46 10.29 1.85 12.06
CA MET A 46 11.30 2.42 11.19
C MET A 46 10.79 2.52 9.76
N PHE A 47 10.40 3.71 9.34
CA PHE A 47 10.04 3.94 7.94
C PHE A 47 11.27 4.03 7.06
N HIS A 48 11.32 3.16 6.06
CA HIS A 48 12.38 3.09 5.05
C HIS A 48 11.94 3.82 3.77
N ALA A 49 12.84 4.56 3.18
CA ALA A 49 12.67 5.14 1.85
C ALA A 49 13.85 4.77 0.93
N GLU A 50 13.55 4.39 -0.30
CA GLU A 50 14.53 3.92 -1.27
C GLU A 50 15.50 5.00 -1.77
N ASN A 51 15.22 6.28 -1.50
CA ASN A 51 16.14 7.38 -1.73
C ASN A 51 17.30 7.46 -0.69
N GLY A 52 17.26 6.63 0.36
CA GLY A 52 18.40 6.43 1.26
C GLY A 52 18.17 6.86 2.71
N ILE A 53 16.97 6.62 3.26
CA ILE A 53 16.65 6.93 4.65
C ILE A 53 15.98 5.74 5.31
N VAL A 54 16.37 5.42 6.53
CA VAL A 54 15.57 4.63 7.48
C VAL A 54 15.36 5.44 8.74
N GLY A 55 14.13 5.43 9.28
CA GLY A 55 13.73 6.24 10.42
C GLY A 55 13.17 7.62 10.00
N MET A 56 12.44 7.67 8.89
CA MET A 56 11.65 8.87 8.56
C MET A 56 10.62 9.11 9.65
N GLY A 57 10.47 10.37 10.00
CA GLY A 57 9.47 10.88 10.93
C GLY A 57 8.27 11.51 10.22
N PRO A 58 7.41 12.21 10.98
CA PRO A 58 6.26 12.91 10.44
C PRO A 58 6.66 14.05 9.51
N THR A 59 5.72 14.47 8.67
CA THR A 59 5.89 15.69 7.86
C THR A 59 6.09 16.89 8.79
N PRO A 60 7.14 17.70 8.57
CA PRO A 60 7.37 18.89 9.40
C PRO A 60 6.24 19.92 9.22
N SER A 61 6.03 20.74 10.24
CA SER A 61 5.11 21.88 10.12
C SER A 61 5.65 22.92 9.13
N LYS A 62 4.73 23.62 8.47
CA LYS A 62 5.08 24.64 7.46
C LYS A 62 6.07 25.67 8.04
N GLY A 63 7.18 25.85 7.32
CA GLY A 63 8.28 26.75 7.70
C GLY A 63 9.39 26.12 8.54
N ASN A 64 9.25 24.82 8.87
CA ASN A 64 10.28 24.02 9.56
C ASN A 64 10.82 22.88 8.67
N GLU A 65 10.56 22.95 7.38
CA GLU A 65 11.08 21.99 6.40
C GLU A 65 12.60 22.15 6.26
N ASP A 66 13.31 21.03 6.23
CA ASP A 66 14.72 20.99 5.81
C ASP A 66 14.76 20.80 4.29
N GLU A 67 15.36 21.77 3.57
CA GLU A 67 15.46 21.75 2.11
C GLU A 67 16.27 20.57 1.55
N ASN A 68 17.12 19.94 2.39
CA ASN A 68 17.95 18.79 2.01
C ASN A 68 17.29 17.45 2.38
N LEU A 69 16.09 17.46 2.96
CA LEU A 69 15.46 16.27 3.51
C LEU A 69 14.08 16.02 2.89
N CYS A 70 14.00 15.00 2.05
CA CYS A 70 12.73 14.57 1.46
C CYS A 70 12.57 13.03 1.48
N ASN A 71 11.32 12.58 1.47
CA ASN A 71 11.00 11.18 1.25
C ASN A 71 11.15 10.78 -0.23
N ALA A 72 10.94 9.52 -0.57
CA ALA A 72 11.05 9.01 -1.94
C ALA A 72 10.03 9.63 -2.94
N ALA A 73 9.00 10.34 -2.44
CA ALA A 73 8.06 11.10 -3.25
C ALA A 73 8.51 12.57 -3.49
N GLY A 74 9.66 12.97 -2.96
CA GLY A 74 10.14 14.37 -3.02
C GLY A 74 9.40 15.30 -2.06
N LEU A 75 8.68 14.79 -1.08
CA LEU A 75 7.95 15.59 -0.09
C LEU A 75 8.80 15.76 1.18
N PRO A 76 8.71 16.93 1.85
CA PRO A 76 9.42 17.17 3.10
C PRO A 76 9.11 16.10 4.14
N THR A 77 10.12 15.64 4.83
CA THR A 77 10.02 14.70 5.95
C THR A 77 10.89 15.16 7.11
N SER A 78 10.70 14.54 8.28
CA SER A 78 11.59 14.68 9.43
C SER A 78 12.27 13.34 9.72
N LEU A 79 13.10 13.29 10.75
CA LEU A 79 13.77 12.08 11.20
C LEU A 79 13.43 11.81 12.66
N ILE A 80 13.27 10.53 12.99
CA ILE A 80 13.18 10.09 14.38
C ILE A 80 14.60 9.85 14.96
N LYS A 81 14.70 9.78 16.28
CA LYS A 81 15.96 9.42 16.93
C LYS A 81 16.40 8.00 16.51
N GLY A 82 17.64 7.87 16.06
CA GLY A 82 18.18 6.61 15.54
C GLY A 82 18.04 6.43 14.03
N ALA A 83 17.51 7.44 13.33
CA ALA A 83 17.48 7.43 11.88
C ALA A 83 18.90 7.38 11.28
N SER A 84 19.01 6.81 10.09
CA SER A 84 20.27 6.70 9.36
C SER A 84 20.09 7.05 7.89
N TYR A 85 21.13 7.67 7.32
CA TYR A 85 21.25 7.92 5.89
C TYR A 85 22.19 6.90 5.24
N PHE A 86 21.90 6.56 4.02
CA PHE A 86 22.72 5.68 3.18
C PHE A 86 22.44 5.97 1.70
N ASP A 87 23.29 5.47 0.81
CA ASP A 87 23.05 5.57 -0.61
C ASP A 87 21.90 4.67 -1.09
N SER A 88 21.38 4.96 -2.30
CA SER A 88 20.29 4.18 -2.88
C SER A 88 20.67 2.71 -3.13
N CYS A 89 21.95 2.38 -3.39
CA CYS A 89 22.39 1.00 -3.54
C CYS A 89 22.20 0.22 -2.24
N THR A 90 22.54 0.82 -1.10
CA THR A 90 22.30 0.25 0.23
C THR A 90 20.82 0.12 0.51
N ALA A 91 20.00 1.15 0.19
CA ALA A 91 18.53 1.09 0.35
C ALA A 91 17.93 -0.09 -0.42
N PHE A 92 18.26 -0.23 -1.71
CA PHE A 92 17.81 -1.36 -2.51
C PHE A 92 18.43 -2.69 -2.06
N GLY A 93 19.65 -2.67 -1.53
CA GLY A 93 20.28 -3.84 -0.91
C GLY A 93 19.45 -4.36 0.28
N MET A 94 18.92 -3.48 1.13
CA MET A 94 18.02 -3.83 2.23
C MET A 94 16.73 -4.48 1.71
N ILE A 95 16.11 -3.89 0.69
CA ILE A 95 14.89 -4.42 0.07
C ILE A 95 15.18 -5.84 -0.48
N ARG A 96 16.21 -6.01 -1.31
CA ARG A 96 16.56 -7.27 -1.98
C ARG A 96 16.95 -8.39 -1.03
N LYS A 97 17.46 -8.04 0.15
CA LYS A 97 17.73 -9.01 1.24
C LYS A 97 16.49 -9.36 2.06
N GLY A 98 15.30 -8.81 1.76
CA GLY A 98 14.07 -9.07 2.49
C GLY A 98 14.08 -8.53 3.92
N LEU A 99 14.77 -7.41 4.16
CA LEU A 99 14.83 -6.81 5.50
C LEU A 99 13.58 -5.98 5.84
N LEU A 100 12.75 -5.66 4.85
CA LEU A 100 11.49 -4.95 5.08
C LEU A 100 10.41 -5.93 5.54
N ASP A 101 9.77 -5.63 6.67
CA ASP A 101 8.71 -6.47 7.22
C ASP A 101 7.42 -6.31 6.43
N ILE A 102 7.12 -5.09 5.99
CA ILE A 102 5.93 -4.79 5.21
C ILE A 102 6.20 -3.67 4.22
N THR A 103 5.61 -3.77 3.02
CA THR A 103 5.45 -2.64 2.11
C THR A 103 3.98 -2.40 1.84
N ILE A 104 3.55 -1.14 1.86
CA ILE A 104 2.17 -0.72 1.55
C ILE A 104 2.21 0.08 0.25
N LEU A 105 1.60 -0.44 -0.80
CA LEU A 105 1.67 0.10 -2.15
C LEU A 105 0.29 0.50 -2.67
N GLY A 106 0.23 1.59 -3.44
CA GLY A 106 -0.93 1.87 -4.27
C GLY A 106 -1.03 0.93 -5.46
N SER A 107 -2.24 0.66 -5.98
CA SER A 107 -2.42 -0.16 -7.17
C SER A 107 -3.43 0.39 -8.17
N LEU A 108 -3.27 -0.01 -9.42
CA LEU A 108 -4.23 0.17 -10.50
C LEU A 108 -5.12 -1.06 -10.65
N GLN A 109 -4.53 -2.27 -10.63
CA GLN A 109 -5.22 -3.56 -10.64
C GLN A 109 -4.47 -4.58 -9.78
N VAL A 110 -5.21 -5.51 -9.19
CA VAL A 110 -4.69 -6.73 -8.54
C VAL A 110 -5.48 -7.91 -9.07
N SER A 111 -4.80 -9.00 -9.46
CA SER A 111 -5.48 -10.22 -9.89
C SER A 111 -5.87 -11.12 -8.70
N GLU A 112 -6.74 -12.09 -8.95
CA GLU A 112 -7.13 -13.11 -7.95
C GLU A 112 -5.94 -13.90 -7.40
N ASN A 113 -4.86 -14.00 -8.17
CA ASN A 113 -3.63 -14.70 -7.79
C ASN A 113 -2.58 -13.78 -7.13
N GLY A 114 -2.93 -12.52 -6.86
CA GLY A 114 -2.03 -11.53 -6.24
C GLY A 114 -1.01 -10.92 -7.19
N ASP A 115 -1.25 -10.92 -8.50
CA ASP A 115 -0.45 -10.15 -9.45
C ASP A 115 -0.71 -8.67 -9.26
N LEU A 116 0.34 -7.85 -9.31
CA LEU A 116 0.27 -6.41 -9.10
C LEU A 116 0.53 -5.63 -10.39
N ALA A 117 -0.36 -4.69 -10.71
CA ALA A 117 -0.16 -3.69 -11.75
C ALA A 117 -0.35 -2.29 -11.15
N ASN A 118 0.74 -1.50 -11.02
CA ASN A 118 0.66 -0.21 -10.34
C ASN A 118 1.49 0.91 -10.95
N TRP A 119 2.10 0.73 -12.14
CA TRP A 119 3.09 1.69 -12.64
C TRP A 119 2.72 2.37 -13.97
N ILE A 120 1.86 1.77 -14.79
CA ILE A 120 1.51 2.31 -16.12
C ILE A 120 0.06 2.03 -16.50
N VAL A 121 -0.57 3.03 -17.09
CA VAL A 121 -1.77 2.88 -17.91
C VAL A 121 -1.36 3.21 -19.34
N PRO A 122 -1.44 2.26 -20.30
CA PRO A 122 -1.07 2.51 -21.70
C PRO A 122 -1.74 3.76 -22.26
N GLY A 123 -0.99 4.56 -23.00
CA GLY A 123 -1.48 5.83 -23.58
C GLY A 123 -1.53 7.02 -22.62
N LYS A 124 -1.11 6.87 -21.36
CA LYS A 124 -0.98 7.97 -20.40
C LYS A 124 0.48 8.24 -20.04
N ARG A 125 0.72 9.39 -19.38
CA ARG A 125 2.04 9.70 -18.84
C ARG A 125 2.49 8.61 -17.87
N VAL A 126 3.71 8.13 -18.06
CA VAL A 126 4.34 7.10 -17.22
C VAL A 126 5.27 7.78 -16.22
N PRO A 127 4.97 7.73 -14.93
CA PRO A 127 5.86 8.29 -13.90
C PRO A 127 7.12 7.44 -13.67
N GLY A 128 7.13 6.18 -14.14
CA GLY A 128 8.17 5.20 -13.90
C GLY A 128 7.74 4.15 -12.86
N ILE A 129 8.43 3.01 -12.86
CA ILE A 129 8.13 1.91 -11.93
C ILE A 129 8.73 2.15 -10.53
N GLY A 130 9.80 2.99 -10.46
CA GLY A 130 10.52 3.24 -9.21
C GLY A 130 11.02 1.96 -8.56
N GLY A 131 10.97 1.90 -7.23
CA GLY A 131 11.31 0.72 -6.42
C GLY A 131 10.21 -0.34 -6.31
N ALA A 132 9.02 -0.11 -6.91
CA ALA A 132 7.85 -0.94 -6.67
C ALA A 132 8.05 -2.44 -6.98
N MET A 133 8.85 -2.76 -8.01
CA MET A 133 9.13 -4.16 -8.37
C MET A 133 9.94 -4.85 -7.28
N ASP A 134 11.04 -4.25 -6.84
CA ASP A 134 11.89 -4.83 -5.79
C ASP A 134 11.11 -4.96 -4.46
N LEU A 135 10.34 -3.93 -4.10
CA LEU A 135 9.48 -3.91 -2.90
C LEU A 135 8.45 -5.04 -2.94
N ALA A 136 7.70 -5.15 -4.04
CA ALA A 136 6.66 -6.15 -4.21
C ALA A 136 7.21 -7.59 -4.22
N GLN A 137 8.45 -7.80 -4.69
CA GLN A 137 9.06 -9.14 -4.75
C GLN A 137 9.75 -9.57 -3.47
N LYS A 138 10.18 -8.62 -2.63
CA LYS A 138 11.17 -8.90 -1.58
C LYS A 138 10.75 -8.49 -0.18
N ALA A 139 9.75 -7.62 0.00
CA ALA A 139 9.19 -7.39 1.33
C ALA A 139 8.55 -8.69 1.85
N LYS A 140 8.59 -8.90 3.18
CA LYS A 140 8.01 -10.11 3.79
C LYS A 140 6.49 -10.14 3.66
N ARG A 141 5.86 -8.95 3.61
CA ARG A 141 4.42 -8.79 3.40
C ARG A 141 4.14 -7.61 2.48
N VAL A 142 3.27 -7.80 1.52
CA VAL A 142 2.85 -6.78 0.55
C VAL A 142 1.37 -6.49 0.72
N VAL A 143 1.07 -5.27 1.16
CA VAL A 143 -0.29 -4.76 1.31
C VAL A 143 -0.58 -3.76 0.21
N VAL A 144 -1.69 -3.93 -0.48
CA VAL A 144 -2.15 -3.00 -1.51
C VAL A 144 -3.30 -2.17 -0.98
N VAL A 145 -3.24 -0.85 -1.20
CA VAL A 145 -4.31 0.10 -0.87
C VAL A 145 -4.77 0.83 -2.12
N MET A 146 -6.08 0.81 -2.38
CA MET A 146 -6.64 1.43 -3.59
C MET A 146 -8.16 1.60 -3.45
N ASN A 147 -8.81 2.32 -4.39
CA ASN A 147 -10.26 2.21 -4.57
C ASN A 147 -10.62 0.82 -5.08
N HIS A 148 -11.79 0.35 -4.74
CA HIS A 148 -12.31 -0.94 -5.21
C HIS A 148 -12.60 -0.90 -6.71
N VAL A 149 -13.12 0.22 -7.20
CA VAL A 149 -13.41 0.46 -8.62
C VAL A 149 -12.63 1.67 -9.17
N ASP A 150 -12.49 1.74 -10.46
CA ASP A 150 -11.95 2.90 -11.13
C ASP A 150 -12.99 4.06 -11.24
N LYS A 151 -12.61 5.19 -11.82
CA LYS A 151 -13.49 6.35 -11.97
C LYS A 151 -14.69 6.13 -12.93
N TYR A 152 -14.71 5.01 -13.64
CA TYR A 152 -15.79 4.61 -14.54
C TYR A 152 -16.65 3.49 -13.95
N GLY A 153 -16.33 3.01 -12.74
CA GLY A 153 -17.02 1.91 -12.08
C GLY A 153 -16.49 0.52 -12.44
N ASN A 154 -15.39 0.41 -13.19
CA ASN A 154 -14.80 -0.89 -13.50
C ASN A 154 -14.04 -1.46 -12.31
N ALA A 155 -14.13 -2.77 -12.12
CA ALA A 155 -13.41 -3.48 -11.08
C ALA A 155 -11.89 -3.30 -11.20
N LYS A 156 -11.21 -3.18 -10.05
CA LYS A 156 -9.75 -3.16 -9.97
C LYS A 156 -9.19 -4.44 -9.33
N ILE A 157 -10.06 -5.24 -8.72
CA ILE A 157 -9.78 -6.61 -8.31
C ILE A 157 -10.35 -7.50 -9.41
N VAL A 158 -9.46 -8.11 -10.20
CA VAL A 158 -9.77 -8.76 -11.48
C VAL A 158 -9.29 -10.21 -11.48
N SER A 159 -9.86 -11.05 -12.34
CA SER A 159 -9.36 -12.42 -12.53
C SER A 159 -7.92 -12.43 -13.05
N GLU A 160 -7.64 -11.63 -14.07
CA GLU A 160 -6.28 -11.40 -14.59
C GLU A 160 -6.05 -9.90 -14.84
N CYS A 161 -4.87 -9.39 -14.48
CA CYS A 161 -4.53 -8.01 -14.77
C CYS A 161 -4.44 -7.76 -16.28
N THR A 162 -5.13 -6.74 -16.75
CA THR A 162 -5.07 -6.27 -18.15
C THR A 162 -4.01 -5.19 -18.36
N LEU A 163 -3.55 -4.57 -17.28
CA LEU A 163 -2.45 -3.61 -17.29
C LEU A 163 -1.09 -4.28 -17.14
N PRO A 164 0.00 -3.66 -17.65
CA PRO A 164 1.35 -4.21 -17.51
C PRO A 164 1.70 -4.43 -16.03
N LEU A 165 2.14 -5.66 -15.73
CA LEU A 165 2.45 -6.07 -14.37
C LEU A 165 3.70 -5.37 -13.82
N THR A 166 3.65 -5.09 -12.53
CA THR A 166 4.80 -4.73 -11.69
C THR A 166 5.49 -5.99 -11.18
N SER A 167 4.70 -6.92 -10.65
CA SER A 167 5.16 -8.21 -10.15
C SER A 167 4.04 -9.24 -10.14
N LYS A 168 4.40 -10.53 -10.16
CA LYS A 168 3.45 -11.65 -10.13
C LYS A 168 3.39 -12.25 -8.73
N LYS A 169 2.19 -12.66 -8.31
CA LYS A 169 1.93 -13.44 -7.08
C LYS A 169 2.64 -12.85 -5.85
N CYS A 170 2.53 -11.54 -5.68
CA CYS A 170 3.28 -10.82 -4.67
C CYS A 170 2.41 -10.13 -3.61
N VAL A 171 1.12 -9.96 -3.89
CA VAL A 171 0.20 -9.29 -2.97
C VAL A 171 -0.34 -10.28 -1.95
N ASP A 172 -0.28 -9.91 -0.67
CA ASP A 172 -0.81 -10.71 0.43
C ASP A 172 -2.18 -10.18 0.92
N LEU A 173 -2.37 -8.86 0.88
CA LEU A 173 -3.59 -8.22 1.39
C LEU A 173 -4.00 -7.04 0.50
N ILE A 174 -5.28 -6.94 0.21
CA ILE A 174 -5.90 -5.85 -0.55
C ILE A 174 -6.86 -5.11 0.37
N ILE A 175 -6.63 -3.81 0.57
CA ILE A 175 -7.50 -2.93 1.35
C ILE A 175 -8.07 -1.86 0.42
N THR A 176 -9.39 -1.80 0.35
CA THR A 176 -10.10 -0.82 -0.47
C THR A 176 -11.05 0.02 0.37
N ASP A 177 -11.73 0.95 -0.26
CA ASP A 177 -12.84 1.71 0.34
C ASP A 177 -14.08 0.86 0.62
N MET A 178 -14.17 -0.36 0.07
CA MET A 178 -15.33 -1.24 0.19
C MET A 178 -15.05 -2.51 1.00
N ALA A 179 -13.82 -3.03 0.97
CA ALA A 179 -13.49 -4.33 1.56
C ALA A 179 -12.02 -4.50 1.88
N VAL A 180 -11.73 -5.49 2.73
CA VAL A 180 -10.40 -6.07 2.92
C VAL A 180 -10.43 -7.52 2.44
N MET A 181 -9.52 -7.86 1.53
CA MET A 181 -9.39 -9.19 0.95
C MET A 181 -7.98 -9.74 1.16
N GLU A 182 -7.88 -10.95 1.65
CA GLU A 182 -6.63 -11.69 1.76
C GLU A 182 -6.38 -12.50 0.50
N VAL A 183 -5.15 -12.48 0.02
CA VAL A 183 -4.71 -13.33 -1.10
C VAL A 183 -4.10 -14.60 -0.53
N THR A 184 -4.65 -15.74 -0.87
CA THR A 184 -4.19 -17.05 -0.40
C THR A 184 -3.82 -17.96 -1.56
N PRO A 185 -3.11 -19.07 -1.33
CA PRO A 185 -2.87 -20.07 -2.39
C PRO A 185 -4.15 -20.66 -2.99
N SER A 186 -5.28 -20.57 -2.28
CA SER A 186 -6.59 -21.06 -2.73
C SER A 186 -7.47 -19.97 -3.36
N GLY A 187 -6.95 -18.76 -3.55
CA GLY A 187 -7.67 -17.62 -4.11
C GLY A 187 -7.93 -16.52 -3.08
N LEU A 188 -8.80 -15.59 -3.42
CA LEU A 188 -9.15 -14.44 -2.59
C LEU A 188 -10.16 -14.83 -1.49
N ILE A 189 -9.98 -14.26 -0.30
CA ILE A 189 -10.90 -14.38 0.82
C ILE A 189 -11.32 -12.99 1.29
N LEU A 190 -12.62 -12.71 1.25
CA LEU A 190 -13.20 -11.49 1.83
C LEU A 190 -13.16 -11.59 3.36
N GLN A 191 -12.33 -10.78 4.00
CA GLN A 191 -12.13 -10.77 5.45
C GLN A 191 -12.97 -9.70 6.15
N GLU A 192 -13.10 -8.52 5.54
CA GLU A 192 -13.81 -7.40 6.14
C GLU A 192 -14.61 -6.62 5.10
N LEU A 193 -15.78 -6.14 5.51
CA LEU A 193 -16.58 -5.16 4.78
C LEU A 193 -16.36 -3.76 5.39
N MET A 194 -16.16 -2.78 4.55
CA MET A 194 -16.18 -1.37 4.94
C MET A 194 -17.64 -0.88 4.93
N SER A 195 -18.17 -0.47 6.07
CA SER A 195 -19.51 0.13 6.12
C SER A 195 -19.59 1.34 5.15
N PRO A 196 -20.69 1.53 4.38
CA PRO A 196 -21.97 0.81 4.46
C PRO A 196 -22.10 -0.36 3.45
N TYR A 197 -21.03 -0.85 2.84
CA TYR A 197 -21.08 -1.85 1.77
C TYR A 197 -21.48 -3.24 2.27
N THR A 198 -22.15 -3.99 1.40
CA THR A 198 -22.63 -5.35 1.62
C THR A 198 -21.82 -6.36 0.80
N VAL A 199 -21.98 -7.66 1.09
CA VAL A 199 -21.38 -8.74 0.29
C VAL A 199 -21.83 -8.66 -1.17
N GLU A 200 -23.10 -8.31 -1.41
CA GLU A 200 -23.68 -8.16 -2.74
C GLU A 200 -23.01 -7.00 -3.51
N ASP A 201 -22.66 -5.93 -2.81
CA ASP A 201 -21.92 -4.82 -3.43
C ASP A 201 -20.52 -5.27 -3.82
N ILE A 202 -19.83 -6.04 -2.97
CA ILE A 202 -18.51 -6.57 -3.29
C ILE A 202 -18.56 -7.50 -4.50
N LYS A 203 -19.54 -8.43 -4.56
CA LYS A 203 -19.74 -9.32 -5.71
C LYS A 203 -19.98 -8.57 -7.01
N ARG A 204 -20.71 -7.45 -6.96
CA ARG A 204 -21.01 -6.61 -8.12
C ARG A 204 -19.80 -5.87 -8.66
N HIS A 205 -18.87 -5.50 -7.79
CA HIS A 205 -17.75 -4.63 -8.11
C HIS A 205 -16.40 -5.35 -8.15
N THR A 206 -16.37 -6.66 -7.94
CA THR A 206 -15.18 -7.52 -8.06
C THR A 206 -15.36 -8.46 -9.25
N GLU A 207 -14.39 -8.48 -10.15
CA GLU A 207 -14.40 -9.40 -11.30
C GLU A 207 -13.85 -10.78 -10.92
N ALA A 208 -12.86 -10.81 -10.02
CA ALA A 208 -12.25 -12.03 -9.52
C ALA A 208 -13.20 -12.84 -8.65
N ASP A 209 -13.10 -14.16 -8.71
CA ASP A 209 -13.77 -15.04 -7.77
C ASP A 209 -13.16 -14.94 -6.37
N PHE A 210 -13.99 -14.99 -5.33
CA PHE A 210 -13.54 -14.96 -3.94
C PHE A 210 -14.43 -15.76 -3.01
N GLN A 211 -13.85 -16.23 -1.92
CA GLN A 211 -14.55 -16.87 -0.82
C GLN A 211 -14.88 -15.84 0.27
N ILE A 212 -15.87 -16.12 1.08
CA ILE A 212 -16.24 -15.27 2.23
C ILE A 212 -15.69 -15.94 3.49
N SER A 213 -14.97 -15.18 4.29
CA SER A 213 -14.45 -15.65 5.58
C SER A 213 -15.59 -16.07 6.51
N SER A 214 -15.40 -17.19 7.21
CA SER A 214 -16.34 -17.62 8.27
C SER A 214 -16.46 -16.60 9.41
N ASN A 215 -15.45 -15.73 9.55
CA ASN A 215 -15.38 -14.67 10.55
C ASN A 215 -15.42 -13.28 9.88
N LEU A 216 -16.27 -13.11 8.86
CA LEU A 216 -16.42 -11.84 8.16
C LEU A 216 -16.76 -10.72 9.15
N LEU A 217 -15.95 -9.66 9.16
CA LEU A 217 -16.16 -8.49 10.00
C LEU A 217 -16.77 -7.34 9.19
N VAL A 218 -17.52 -6.48 9.88
CA VAL A 218 -17.94 -5.17 9.34
C VAL A 218 -17.26 -4.08 10.14
N ILE A 219 -16.53 -3.20 9.45
CA ILE A 219 -15.77 -2.11 10.07
C ILE A 219 -16.25 -0.74 9.55
N GLU A 220 -16.17 0.28 10.43
CA GLU A 220 -16.57 1.65 10.14
C GLU A 220 -15.44 2.49 9.51
#